data_785ae1dd7d41c5e945ff57ff0eb46c38
#
_entry.id   785ae1dd7d41c5e945ff57ff0eb46c38
#
_cell.length_a   1.000
_cell.length_b   1.000
_cell.length_c   1.000
_cell.angle_alpha   90.00
_cell.angle_beta   90.00
_cell.angle_gamma   90.00
#
_symmetry.space_group_name_H-M   'P 1'
#
loop_
_entity.id
_entity.type
_entity.pdbx_description
1 polymer ?
#
loop_
_entity_poly.entity_id
_entity_poly.type
_entity_poly.pdbx_seq_one_letter_code
_entity_poly.pdbx_strand_id
1 'polypeptide(L)'
;MFVKKDDLLSMLISFIYEKKVYVTSVNSITKYKILGFTVVKHIKSDTYVRNVFFKIFRTTRYFTEQEQSLDFSSRHFDVVDLSMDQDKKPLVSVIVPNYNHAPYLKERLDSIYQQTYQNIEVILLDDFSSDNSVEVLKQYARKYPHNTRLIVNEENSGKVFRQWNKGLSLAKGELIWIAESDDYCDVNFLDEVVKAFVHQSVMLSFAHSVFMQDGKKIWTLEQYLHDLPVSFESSFIMPAHTIVNEAFAIKNIVPNVSSAVFRNVGAISDEVTTLWEKMSLCGDWLFYLWLIKGGTISYTNKVNNYYRIHSKSTSLRIQRTLDYSTVSR
;
A
#
# COMPACT_ATOMS: atom_id res chain seq x y z
N MET A 1 -21.26 26.19 5.82
CA MET A 1 -21.66 25.28 6.91
C MET A 1 -20.39 24.52 7.32
N PHE A 2 -19.72 24.95 8.38
CA PHE A 2 -18.46 24.33 8.82
C PHE A 2 -18.79 23.09 9.64
N VAL A 3 -18.46 21.90 9.10
CA VAL A 3 -18.50 20.67 9.89
C VAL A 3 -17.38 20.76 10.92
N LYS A 4 -17.69 20.63 12.21
CA LYS A 4 -16.69 20.67 13.28
C LYS A 4 -15.67 19.56 13.07
N LYS A 5 -14.39 19.86 13.34
CA LYS A 5 -13.24 18.96 13.13
C LYS A 5 -13.40 17.62 13.87
N ASP A 6 -14.08 17.65 15.02
CA ASP A 6 -14.36 16.47 15.85
C ASP A 6 -15.41 15.53 15.22
N ASP A 7 -16.37 16.09 14.45
CA ASP A 7 -17.37 15.31 13.72
C ASP A 7 -16.74 14.55 12.53
N LEU A 8 -15.71 15.15 11.89
CA LEU A 8 -15.02 14.52 10.79
C LEU A 8 -14.14 13.36 11.28
N LEU A 9 -13.49 13.51 12.43
CA LEU A 9 -12.63 12.46 13.01
C LEU A 9 -13.46 11.31 13.57
N SER A 10 -14.58 11.61 14.26
CA SER A 10 -15.51 10.61 14.76
C SER A 10 -16.24 9.89 13.62
N MET A 11 -16.61 10.59 12.55
CA MET A 11 -17.11 9.97 11.31
C MET A 11 -16.04 9.11 10.62
N LEU A 12 -14.79 9.54 10.56
CA LEU A 12 -13.68 8.75 10.01
C LEU A 12 -13.41 7.50 10.86
N ILE A 13 -13.39 7.62 12.18
CA ILE A 13 -13.20 6.48 13.08
C ILE A 13 -14.39 5.53 13.00
N SER A 14 -15.62 6.02 12.96
CA SER A 14 -16.81 5.17 12.78
C SER A 14 -16.91 4.58 11.38
N PHE A 15 -16.39 5.27 10.38
CA PHE A 15 -16.31 4.78 9.01
C PHE A 15 -15.18 3.75 8.81
N ILE A 16 -14.08 3.90 9.57
CA ILE A 16 -12.93 3.00 9.51
C ILE A 16 -13.15 1.77 10.40
N TYR A 17 -13.78 1.93 11.54
CA TYR A 17 -13.90 0.86 12.52
C TYR A 17 -15.22 0.89 13.29
N GLU A 18 -16.10 -0.08 13.06
CA GLU A 18 -17.27 -0.36 13.87
C GLU A 18 -17.20 -1.81 14.37
N LYS A 19 -17.16 -2.00 15.69
CA LYS A 19 -17.21 -3.33 16.33
C LYS A 19 -18.62 -3.60 16.82
N LYS A 20 -19.28 -4.64 16.31
CA LYS A 20 -20.54 -5.15 16.85
C LYS A 20 -20.34 -6.59 17.31
N VAL A 21 -20.63 -6.84 18.57
CA VAL A 21 -20.63 -8.19 19.14
C VAL A 21 -22.05 -8.66 19.28
N TYR A 22 -22.37 -9.75 18.59
CA TYR A 22 -23.65 -10.42 18.72
C TYR A 22 -23.43 -11.72 19.50
N VAL A 23 -24.04 -11.83 20.65
CA VAL A 23 -24.03 -13.05 21.46
C VAL A 23 -25.37 -13.74 21.31
N THR A 24 -25.36 -14.93 20.70
CA THR A 24 -26.53 -15.83 20.69
C THR A 24 -26.29 -16.94 21.71
N SER A 25 -27.30 -17.65 22.11
CA SER A 25 -27.22 -18.73 23.10
C SER A 25 -26.24 -19.86 22.77
N VAL A 26 -25.74 -19.90 21.54
CA VAL A 26 -24.83 -20.96 21.04
C VAL A 26 -23.51 -20.38 20.48
N ASN A 27 -23.50 -19.14 20.00
CA ASN A 27 -22.36 -18.57 19.27
C ASN A 27 -22.13 -17.09 19.57
N SER A 28 -20.87 -16.66 19.67
CA SER A 28 -20.50 -15.25 19.63
C SER A 28 -19.96 -14.88 18.27
N ILE A 29 -20.61 -13.91 17.62
CA ILE A 29 -20.17 -13.36 16.34
C ILE A 29 -19.67 -11.95 16.60
N THR A 30 -18.37 -11.73 16.38
CA THR A 30 -17.81 -10.38 16.43
C THR A 30 -17.69 -9.84 15.02
N LYS A 31 -18.45 -8.80 14.72
CA LYS A 31 -18.41 -8.10 13.43
C LYS A 31 -17.62 -6.82 13.56
N TYR A 32 -16.71 -6.60 12.65
CA TYR A 32 -15.96 -5.35 12.51
C TYR A 32 -16.38 -4.70 11.19
N LYS A 33 -16.63 -3.40 11.21
CA LYS A 33 -16.74 -2.59 9.99
C LYS A 33 -15.48 -1.77 9.84
N ILE A 34 -14.78 -1.94 8.74
CA ILE A 34 -13.58 -1.19 8.40
C ILE A 34 -13.79 -0.64 6.98
N LEU A 35 -13.77 0.68 6.82
CA LEU A 35 -14.00 1.35 5.54
C LEU A 35 -15.29 0.87 4.84
N GLY A 36 -16.37 0.68 5.59
CA GLY A 36 -17.63 0.17 5.06
C GLY A 36 -17.71 -1.34 4.82
N PHE A 37 -16.61 -2.09 5.02
CA PHE A 37 -16.59 -3.55 4.96
C PHE A 37 -16.99 -4.15 6.31
N THR A 38 -17.75 -5.21 6.28
CA THR A 38 -17.99 -6.02 7.47
C THR A 38 -17.06 -7.22 7.46
N VAL A 39 -16.15 -7.29 8.43
CA VAL A 39 -15.24 -8.43 8.64
C VAL A 39 -15.74 -9.21 9.85
N VAL A 40 -15.89 -10.51 9.71
CA VAL A 40 -16.33 -11.39 10.81
C VAL A 40 -15.11 -12.10 11.40
N LYS A 41 -14.76 -11.81 12.65
CA LYS A 41 -13.53 -12.33 13.28
C LYS A 41 -13.71 -13.65 14.04
N HIS A 42 -14.87 -13.98 14.56
CA HIS A 42 -15.04 -15.21 15.33
C HIS A 42 -16.44 -15.80 15.12
N ILE A 43 -16.46 -17.03 14.64
CA ILE A 43 -17.61 -17.91 14.73
C ILE A 43 -17.17 -19.14 15.50
N LYS A 44 -17.68 -19.31 16.75
CA LYS A 44 -17.56 -20.58 17.47
C LYS A 44 -18.82 -21.38 17.14
N SER A 45 -18.78 -22.21 16.15
CA SER A 45 -19.74 -23.28 15.92
C SER A 45 -19.13 -24.32 14.99
N ASP A 46 -19.63 -25.55 15.07
CA ASP A 46 -19.23 -26.69 14.23
C ASP A 46 -19.72 -26.54 12.78
N THR A 47 -20.44 -25.47 12.46
CA THR A 47 -20.93 -25.15 11.14
C THR A 47 -20.33 -23.81 10.70
N TYR A 48 -19.46 -23.84 9.66
CA TYR A 48 -18.87 -22.65 9.09
C TYR A 48 -19.86 -21.89 8.23
N VAL A 49 -20.31 -20.71 8.68
CA VAL A 49 -20.95 -19.72 7.82
C VAL A 49 -19.99 -18.56 7.62
N ARG A 50 -19.29 -18.52 6.50
CA ARG A 50 -18.49 -17.36 6.10
C ARG A 50 -19.36 -16.43 5.26
N ASN A 51 -19.99 -15.46 5.89
CA ASN A 51 -20.60 -14.34 5.19
C ASN A 51 -19.60 -13.18 5.16
N VAL A 52 -18.91 -13.00 4.07
CA VAL A 52 -18.07 -11.83 3.82
C VAL A 52 -18.90 -10.84 3.02
N PHE A 53 -19.32 -9.75 3.66
CA PHE A 53 -20.05 -8.68 2.98
C PHE A 53 -19.08 -7.62 2.51
N PHE A 54 -18.87 -7.53 1.21
CA PHE A 54 -18.17 -6.42 0.59
C PHE A 54 -19.20 -5.40 0.09
N LYS A 55 -19.25 -4.26 0.73
CA LYS A 55 -20.00 -3.12 0.26
C LYS A 55 -19.04 -2.01 -0.15
N ILE A 56 -18.41 -2.20 -1.31
CA ILE A 56 -17.80 -1.07 -2.02
C ILE A 56 -18.77 -0.71 -3.15
N PHE A 57 -19.18 0.57 -3.19
CA PHE A 57 -19.85 1.18 -4.34
C PHE A 57 -21.12 0.46 -4.81
N ARG A 58 -22.16 0.41 -3.95
CA ARG A 58 -23.54 -0.02 -4.28
C ARG A 58 -23.72 -1.43 -4.86
N THR A 59 -22.70 -2.25 -4.99
CA THR A 59 -22.85 -3.64 -5.40
C THR A 59 -22.71 -4.57 -4.19
N THR A 60 -23.83 -5.02 -3.66
CA THR A 60 -23.85 -6.07 -2.64
C THR A 60 -23.95 -7.40 -3.36
N ARG A 61 -22.90 -8.23 -3.33
CA ARG A 61 -23.02 -9.65 -3.70
C ARG A 61 -23.16 -10.48 -2.44
N TYR A 62 -24.21 -11.24 -2.37
CA TYR A 62 -24.43 -12.22 -1.31
C TYR A 62 -23.93 -13.57 -1.80
N PHE A 63 -23.06 -14.20 -1.00
CA PHE A 63 -22.74 -15.63 -1.16
C PHE A 63 -23.45 -16.35 -0.02
N THR A 64 -24.39 -17.21 -0.31
CA THR A 64 -25.04 -18.10 0.66
C THR A 64 -24.45 -19.49 0.56
N GLU A 65 -24.39 -20.21 1.68
CA GLU A 65 -23.84 -21.57 1.74
C GLU A 65 -24.59 -22.58 0.84
N GLN A 66 -25.83 -22.29 0.49
CA GLN A 66 -26.60 -23.16 -0.43
C GLN A 66 -26.03 -23.20 -1.85
N GLU A 67 -25.22 -22.21 -2.25
CA GLU A 67 -24.51 -22.23 -3.54
C GLU A 67 -23.17 -22.98 -3.46
N GLN A 68 -22.73 -23.40 -2.27
CA GLN A 68 -21.46 -24.10 -2.06
C GLN A 68 -21.53 -25.62 -2.22
N SER A 69 -22.70 -26.17 -2.47
CA SER A 69 -22.81 -27.57 -2.92
C SER A 69 -22.41 -27.77 -4.39
N LEU A 70 -21.86 -26.72 -5.03
CA LEU A 70 -21.20 -26.86 -6.32
C LEU A 70 -19.91 -27.66 -6.08
N ASP A 71 -19.96 -28.92 -6.50
CA ASP A 71 -18.82 -29.84 -6.51
C ASP A 71 -17.70 -29.24 -7.35
N PHE A 72 -16.71 -28.63 -6.69
CA PHE A 72 -15.51 -28.10 -7.32
C PHE A 72 -14.56 -29.19 -7.81
N SER A 73 -14.82 -30.46 -7.47
CA SER A 73 -13.99 -31.59 -7.88
C SER A 73 -14.08 -31.91 -9.37
N SER A 74 -15.14 -31.44 -10.05
CA SER A 74 -15.37 -31.70 -11.48
C SER A 74 -15.03 -30.50 -12.40
N ARG A 75 -14.65 -29.36 -11.85
CA ARG A 75 -14.11 -28.27 -12.69
C ARG A 75 -12.65 -28.52 -12.95
N HIS A 76 -12.33 -29.09 -14.08
CA HIS A 76 -11.04 -28.87 -14.71
C HIS A 76 -10.93 -27.34 -14.90
N PHE A 77 -10.18 -26.70 -14.01
CA PHE A 77 -9.56 -25.45 -14.39
C PHE A 77 -8.54 -25.86 -15.43
N ASP A 78 -8.80 -25.54 -16.69
CA ASP A 78 -7.73 -25.43 -17.65
C ASP A 78 -6.77 -24.44 -17.00
N VAL A 79 -5.67 -24.97 -16.48
CA VAL A 79 -4.52 -24.16 -16.15
C VAL A 79 -4.07 -23.66 -17.51
N VAL A 80 -4.62 -22.52 -17.93
CA VAL A 80 -4.04 -21.76 -19.01
C VAL A 80 -2.65 -21.48 -18.49
N ASP A 81 -1.67 -22.16 -19.07
CA ASP A 81 -0.26 -21.91 -18.83
C ASP A 81 0.00 -20.49 -19.34
N LEU A 82 -0.25 -19.52 -18.47
CA LEU A 82 0.07 -18.13 -18.66
C LEU A 82 1.53 -17.94 -18.28
N SER A 83 2.41 -18.86 -18.71
CA SER A 83 3.84 -18.65 -18.67
C SER A 83 4.10 -17.38 -19.49
N MET A 84 4.13 -16.26 -18.78
CA MET A 84 4.74 -15.06 -19.32
C MET A 84 6.14 -15.47 -19.74
N ASP A 85 6.53 -15.02 -20.91
CA ASP A 85 7.90 -15.11 -21.38
C ASP A 85 8.81 -14.69 -20.22
N GLN A 86 9.50 -15.67 -19.60
CA GLN A 86 10.33 -15.44 -18.40
C GLN A 86 11.46 -14.47 -18.68
N ASP A 87 11.75 -14.20 -19.98
CA ASP A 87 12.75 -13.26 -20.43
C ASP A 87 12.22 -11.82 -20.54
N LYS A 88 10.90 -11.60 -20.53
CA LYS A 88 10.33 -10.26 -20.61
C LYS A 88 10.37 -9.57 -19.25
N LYS A 89 11.33 -8.65 -19.11
CA LYS A 89 11.38 -7.75 -17.94
C LYS A 89 10.38 -6.60 -18.14
N PRO A 90 9.25 -6.52 -17.39
CA PRO A 90 8.29 -5.42 -17.54
C PRO A 90 8.93 -4.07 -17.19
N LEU A 91 8.52 -2.99 -17.89
CA LEU A 91 8.94 -1.65 -17.51
C LEU A 91 8.35 -1.26 -16.14
N VAL A 92 9.19 -0.79 -15.24
CA VAL A 92 8.78 -0.24 -13.94
C VAL A 92 8.86 1.27 -13.98
N SER A 93 7.74 1.97 -13.76
CA SER A 93 7.74 3.41 -13.52
C SER A 93 8.00 3.68 -12.05
N VAL A 94 9.16 4.26 -11.76
CA VAL A 94 9.57 4.67 -10.41
C VAL A 94 9.14 6.13 -10.21
N ILE A 95 8.16 6.35 -9.35
CA ILE A 95 7.64 7.68 -9.00
C ILE A 95 8.28 8.11 -7.69
N VAL A 96 9.00 9.23 -7.69
CA VAL A 96 9.67 9.78 -6.50
C VAL A 96 9.02 11.10 -6.12
N PRO A 97 7.99 11.09 -5.25
CA PRO A 97 7.42 12.34 -4.72
C PRO A 97 8.38 12.92 -3.69
N ASN A 98 8.62 14.23 -3.78
CA ASN A 98 9.53 14.94 -2.89
C ASN A 98 8.95 16.27 -2.42
N TYR A 99 9.16 16.55 -1.13
CA TYR A 99 8.95 17.86 -0.55
C TYR A 99 9.86 18.10 0.67
N ASN A 100 10.87 18.97 0.50
CA ASN A 100 11.82 19.34 1.56
C ASN A 100 12.57 18.16 2.20
N HIS A 101 13.01 17.18 1.37
CA HIS A 101 13.77 16.00 1.80
C HIS A 101 15.22 15.97 1.25
N ALA A 102 15.84 17.14 0.97
CA ALA A 102 17.20 17.23 0.45
C ALA A 102 18.22 16.35 1.18
N PRO A 103 18.20 16.21 2.53
CA PRO A 103 19.16 15.36 3.25
C PRO A 103 19.06 13.86 2.93
N TYR A 104 17.92 13.40 2.48
CA TYR A 104 17.65 11.98 2.23
C TYR A 104 17.76 11.60 0.74
N LEU A 105 17.55 12.58 -0.15
CA LEU A 105 17.44 12.36 -1.59
C LEU A 105 18.62 11.63 -2.20
N LYS A 106 19.85 11.93 -1.77
CA LYS A 106 21.04 11.28 -2.33
C LYS A 106 20.97 9.76 -2.14
N GLU A 107 20.72 9.31 -0.92
CA GLU A 107 20.67 7.88 -0.60
C GLU A 107 19.49 7.20 -1.29
N ARG A 108 18.32 7.89 -1.33
CA ARG A 108 17.15 7.38 -2.04
C ARG A 108 17.41 7.21 -3.54
N LEU A 109 17.92 8.23 -4.19
CA LEU A 109 18.18 8.20 -5.62
C LEU A 109 19.30 7.21 -5.97
N ASP A 110 20.36 7.14 -5.17
CA ASP A 110 21.39 6.12 -5.35
C ASP A 110 20.80 4.72 -5.25
N SER A 111 19.90 4.44 -4.28
CA SER A 111 19.24 3.14 -4.14
C SER A 111 18.29 2.80 -5.31
N ILE A 112 17.78 3.79 -6.05
CA ILE A 112 16.96 3.59 -7.26
C ILE A 112 17.86 3.33 -8.48
N TYR A 113 18.83 4.20 -8.76
CA TYR A 113 19.61 4.09 -9.98
C TYR A 113 20.66 2.97 -9.95
N GLN A 114 21.00 2.46 -8.77
CA GLN A 114 21.89 1.31 -8.60
C GLN A 114 21.14 -0.03 -8.54
N GLN A 115 19.83 -0.05 -8.74
CA GLN A 115 19.10 -1.30 -8.81
C GLN A 115 19.70 -2.24 -9.87
N THR A 116 19.76 -3.54 -9.56
CA THR A 116 20.17 -4.57 -10.52
C THR A 116 19.15 -4.73 -11.65
N TYR A 117 17.89 -4.43 -11.39
CA TYR A 117 16.82 -4.34 -12.38
C TYR A 117 16.85 -3.00 -13.10
N GLN A 118 17.21 -2.99 -14.40
CA GLN A 118 17.48 -1.77 -15.14
C GLN A 118 16.35 -1.30 -16.08
N ASN A 119 15.30 -2.11 -16.30
CA ASN A 119 14.19 -1.67 -17.16
C ASN A 119 13.24 -0.75 -16.38
N ILE A 120 13.72 0.46 -16.09
CA ILE A 120 13.02 1.46 -15.30
C ILE A 120 12.92 2.80 -16.04
N GLU A 121 11.83 3.51 -15.85
CA GLU A 121 11.75 4.96 -16.01
C GLU A 121 11.59 5.61 -14.62
N VAL A 122 12.15 6.79 -14.42
CA VAL A 122 12.13 7.51 -13.14
C VAL A 122 11.43 8.85 -13.30
N ILE A 123 10.38 9.07 -12.53
CA ILE A 123 9.58 10.29 -12.52
C ILE A 123 9.82 11.00 -11.20
N LEU A 124 10.68 12.02 -11.23
CA LEU A 124 11.01 12.84 -10.08
C LEU A 124 9.98 13.98 -9.99
N LEU A 125 9.26 14.06 -8.88
CA LEU A 125 8.24 15.06 -8.62
C LEU A 125 8.65 15.90 -7.42
N ASP A 126 8.85 17.21 -7.62
CA ASP A 126 9.11 18.14 -6.52
C ASP A 126 7.88 19.02 -6.27
N ASP A 127 7.36 19.01 -5.06
CA ASP A 127 6.15 19.72 -4.65
C ASP A 127 6.46 21.13 -4.12
N PHE A 128 7.27 21.89 -4.88
CA PHE A 128 7.67 23.25 -4.53
C PHE A 128 8.53 23.30 -3.25
N SER A 129 9.60 22.51 -3.23
CA SER A 129 10.54 22.51 -2.10
C SER A 129 11.26 23.83 -1.93
N SER A 130 11.44 24.24 -0.68
CA SER A 130 12.19 25.44 -0.28
C SER A 130 13.62 25.16 0.17
N ASP A 131 14.00 23.87 0.28
CA ASP A 131 15.36 23.43 0.58
C ASP A 131 16.16 23.13 -0.71
N ASN A 132 17.32 22.51 -0.59
CA ASN A 132 18.18 22.16 -1.73
C ASN A 132 17.68 20.96 -2.56
N SER A 133 16.45 20.47 -2.36
CA SER A 133 15.90 19.29 -3.05
C SER A 133 15.94 19.43 -4.56
N VAL A 134 15.45 20.53 -5.10
CA VAL A 134 15.36 20.74 -6.55
C VAL A 134 16.73 20.66 -7.22
N GLU A 135 17.79 21.18 -6.59
CA GLU A 135 19.14 21.11 -7.17
C GLU A 135 19.66 19.66 -7.17
N VAL A 136 19.44 18.89 -6.10
CA VAL A 136 19.78 17.48 -6.06
C VAL A 136 19.05 16.72 -7.15
N LEU A 137 17.74 16.92 -7.30
CA LEU A 137 16.94 16.25 -8.33
C LEU A 137 17.42 16.60 -9.75
N LYS A 138 17.77 17.86 -10.01
CA LYS A 138 18.34 18.29 -11.29
C LYS A 138 19.68 17.61 -11.61
N GLN A 139 20.52 17.39 -10.60
CA GLN A 139 21.80 16.68 -10.80
C GLN A 139 21.55 15.25 -11.28
N TYR A 140 20.61 14.52 -10.66
CA TYR A 140 20.26 13.16 -11.08
C TYR A 140 19.58 13.12 -12.45
N ALA A 141 18.66 14.05 -12.74
CA ALA A 141 18.04 14.15 -14.05
C ALA A 141 19.05 14.40 -15.18
N ARG A 142 20.10 15.22 -14.92
CA ARG A 142 21.20 15.42 -15.89
C ARG A 142 22.09 14.18 -16.00
N LYS A 143 22.31 13.44 -14.92
CA LYS A 143 23.13 12.24 -14.91
C LYS A 143 22.47 11.07 -15.63
N TYR A 144 21.14 10.96 -15.59
CA TYR A 144 20.35 9.87 -16.16
C TYR A 144 19.25 10.37 -17.13
N PRO A 145 19.62 11.12 -18.19
CA PRO A 145 18.64 11.84 -19.02
C PRO A 145 17.74 10.94 -19.86
N HIS A 146 18.13 9.68 -20.11
CA HIS A 146 17.42 8.77 -21.00
C HIS A 146 16.20 8.10 -20.35
N ASN A 147 16.19 7.97 -19.03
CA ASN A 147 15.13 7.30 -18.28
C ASN A 147 14.56 8.15 -17.13
N THR A 148 14.94 9.43 -17.03
CA THR A 148 14.51 10.30 -15.95
C THR A 148 13.75 11.51 -16.45
N ARG A 149 12.60 11.77 -15.85
CA ARG A 149 11.81 12.98 -16.05
C ARG A 149 11.68 13.73 -14.72
N LEU A 150 12.09 14.99 -14.67
CA LEU A 150 11.92 15.87 -13.51
C LEU A 150 10.76 16.86 -13.77
N ILE A 151 9.88 16.96 -12.79
CA ILE A 151 8.79 17.94 -12.76
C ILE A 151 8.84 18.64 -11.41
N VAL A 152 8.93 19.98 -11.47
CA VAL A 152 8.90 20.85 -10.30
C VAL A 152 7.57 21.60 -10.33
N ASN A 153 6.80 21.55 -9.27
CA ASN A 153 5.55 22.30 -9.17
C ASN A 153 5.83 23.78 -8.99
N GLU A 154 4.91 24.63 -9.46
CA GLU A 154 4.97 26.09 -9.27
C GLU A 154 4.45 26.51 -7.89
N GLU A 155 3.66 25.65 -7.23
CA GLU A 155 3.13 25.80 -5.88
C GLU A 155 3.06 24.47 -5.16
N ASN A 156 3.04 24.49 -3.82
CA ASN A 156 2.90 23.29 -3.00
C ASN A 156 1.46 22.77 -3.06
N SER A 157 1.28 21.53 -3.47
CA SER A 157 -0.03 20.87 -3.54
C SER A 157 -0.63 20.57 -2.16
N GLY A 158 0.20 20.56 -1.10
CA GLY A 158 -0.18 20.31 0.28
C GLY A 158 -0.61 18.88 0.60
N LYS A 159 -0.52 17.95 -0.37
CA LYS A 159 -0.98 16.56 -0.23
C LYS A 159 -0.09 15.61 -1.01
N VAL A 160 0.50 14.62 -0.33
CA VAL A 160 1.33 13.59 -0.95
C VAL A 160 0.56 12.80 -2.02
N PHE A 161 -0.72 12.50 -1.79
CA PHE A 161 -1.53 11.74 -2.73
C PHE A 161 -1.82 12.47 -4.05
N ARG A 162 -1.76 13.81 -4.07
CA ARG A 162 -1.79 14.57 -5.33
C ARG A 162 -0.53 14.36 -6.15
N GLN A 163 0.63 14.25 -5.49
CA GLN A 163 1.87 13.92 -6.16
C GLN A 163 1.84 12.48 -6.69
N TRP A 164 1.26 11.54 -5.93
CA TRP A 164 1.06 10.17 -6.41
C TRP A 164 0.18 10.14 -7.66
N ASN A 165 -0.99 10.81 -7.64
CA ASN A 165 -1.88 10.91 -8.80
C ASN A 165 -1.16 11.49 -10.02
N LYS A 166 -0.39 12.57 -9.82
CA LYS A 166 0.40 13.18 -10.89
C LYS A 166 1.43 12.18 -11.45
N GLY A 167 2.15 11.48 -10.59
CA GLY A 167 3.12 10.46 -10.98
C GLY A 167 2.46 9.31 -11.75
N LEU A 168 1.35 8.78 -11.25
CA LEU A 168 0.59 7.70 -11.88
C LEU A 168 0.09 8.08 -13.27
N SER A 169 -0.37 9.32 -13.46
CA SER A 169 -0.83 9.81 -14.78
C SER A 169 0.28 9.93 -15.82
N LEU A 170 1.54 9.99 -15.38
CA LEU A 170 2.72 10.14 -16.22
C LEU A 170 3.44 8.82 -16.48
N ALA A 171 3.12 7.79 -15.69
CA ALA A 171 3.75 6.49 -15.71
C ALA A 171 3.38 5.71 -16.98
N LYS A 172 4.37 5.09 -17.62
CA LYS A 172 4.23 4.28 -18.84
C LYS A 172 4.49 2.79 -18.58
N GLY A 173 5.06 2.47 -17.43
CA GLY A 173 5.43 1.11 -17.06
C GLY A 173 4.22 0.21 -16.83
N GLU A 174 4.40 -1.07 -17.07
CA GLU A 174 3.45 -2.13 -16.70
C GLU A 174 3.34 -2.27 -15.18
N LEU A 175 4.40 -1.89 -14.48
CA LEU A 175 4.50 -1.88 -13.02
C LEU A 175 4.83 -0.48 -12.51
N ILE A 176 4.37 -0.20 -11.30
CA ILE A 176 4.58 1.08 -10.61
C ILE A 176 5.30 0.84 -9.30
N TRP A 177 6.28 1.66 -9.01
CA TRP A 177 6.91 1.77 -7.71
C TRP A 177 6.86 3.22 -7.24
N ILE A 178 6.09 3.51 -6.19
CA ILE A 178 6.12 4.82 -5.53
C ILE A 178 7.20 4.77 -4.47
N ALA A 179 8.27 5.50 -4.72
CA ALA A 179 9.51 5.48 -3.97
C ALA A 179 9.65 6.80 -3.20
N GLU A 180 9.09 6.86 -1.97
CA GLU A 180 9.13 8.07 -1.12
C GLU A 180 10.56 8.56 -0.92
N SER A 181 10.75 9.88 -0.99
CA SER A 181 12.07 10.52 -1.10
C SER A 181 12.94 10.42 0.16
N ASP A 182 12.37 10.02 1.29
CA ASP A 182 13.03 9.86 2.59
C ASP A 182 13.41 8.43 2.94
N ASP A 183 13.02 7.43 2.13
CA ASP A 183 13.38 6.02 2.32
C ASP A 183 14.60 5.58 1.48
N TYR A 184 14.98 4.32 1.56
CA TYR A 184 15.95 3.65 0.67
C TYR A 184 15.72 2.13 0.68
N CYS A 185 16.42 1.38 -0.17
CA CYS A 185 16.24 -0.07 -0.28
C CYS A 185 17.52 -0.77 -0.73
N ASP A 186 17.52 -2.10 -0.63
CA ASP A 186 18.59 -2.95 -1.15
C ASP A 186 18.72 -2.83 -2.67
N VAL A 187 19.91 -3.02 -3.20
CA VAL A 187 20.20 -2.84 -4.65
C VAL A 187 19.51 -3.88 -5.54
N ASN A 188 19.07 -4.99 -5.00
CA ASN A 188 18.33 -6.05 -5.70
C ASN A 188 16.82 -6.06 -5.35
N PHE A 189 16.33 -4.96 -4.75
CA PHE A 189 14.92 -4.86 -4.33
C PHE A 189 13.96 -5.10 -5.50
N LEU A 190 14.14 -4.40 -6.62
CA LEU A 190 13.25 -4.54 -7.78
C LEU A 190 13.34 -5.94 -8.39
N ASP A 191 14.53 -6.54 -8.49
CA ASP A 191 14.67 -7.90 -9.01
C ASP A 191 13.85 -8.90 -8.20
N GLU A 192 13.81 -8.77 -6.87
CA GLU A 192 13.06 -9.69 -6.03
C GLU A 192 11.54 -9.46 -6.06
N VAL A 193 11.10 -8.21 -5.98
CA VAL A 193 9.65 -7.93 -5.94
C VAL A 193 8.97 -8.10 -7.30
N VAL A 194 9.70 -7.85 -8.41
CA VAL A 194 9.15 -7.99 -9.76
C VAL A 194 8.93 -9.46 -10.16
N LYS A 195 9.69 -10.40 -9.61
CA LYS A 195 9.52 -11.85 -9.90
C LYS A 195 8.11 -12.35 -9.68
N ALA A 196 7.39 -11.81 -8.70
CA ALA A 196 6.04 -12.25 -8.40
C ALA A 196 5.05 -11.97 -9.54
N PHE A 197 5.32 -10.97 -10.38
CA PHE A 197 4.43 -10.55 -11.46
C PHE A 197 4.45 -11.45 -12.71
N VAL A 198 5.25 -12.51 -12.70
CA VAL A 198 5.08 -13.62 -13.64
C VAL A 198 3.67 -14.22 -13.50
N HIS A 199 3.11 -14.20 -12.31
CA HIS A 199 1.72 -14.55 -12.07
C HIS A 199 0.81 -13.35 -12.37
N GLN A 200 -0.04 -13.49 -13.38
CA GLN A 200 -0.91 -12.40 -13.83
C GLN A 200 -1.90 -11.93 -12.76
N SER A 201 -2.26 -12.81 -11.82
CA SER A 201 -3.15 -12.47 -10.68
C SER A 201 -2.50 -11.58 -9.63
N VAL A 202 -1.15 -11.48 -9.59
CA VAL A 202 -0.47 -10.64 -8.60
C VAL A 202 -0.67 -9.18 -8.96
N MET A 203 -1.36 -8.47 -8.08
CA MET A 203 -1.65 -7.05 -8.23
C MET A 203 -0.65 -6.17 -7.47
N LEU A 204 -0.13 -6.67 -6.34
CA LEU A 204 0.85 -5.98 -5.51
C LEU A 204 1.85 -7.00 -4.96
N SER A 205 3.14 -6.64 -5.02
CA SER A 205 4.23 -7.37 -4.39
C SER A 205 5.01 -6.42 -3.49
N PHE A 206 5.27 -6.81 -2.24
CA PHE A 206 6.01 -5.98 -1.30
C PHE A 206 7.12 -6.75 -0.60
N ALA A 207 8.14 -5.99 -0.18
CA ALA A 207 9.31 -6.52 0.49
C ALA A 207 9.23 -6.30 2.01
N HIS A 208 10.14 -6.99 2.70
CA HIS A 208 10.40 -6.77 4.11
C HIS A 208 10.75 -5.30 4.38
N SER A 209 10.22 -4.75 5.48
CA SER A 209 10.51 -3.38 5.90
C SER A 209 11.29 -3.36 7.21
N VAL A 210 12.39 -2.62 7.21
CA VAL A 210 13.20 -2.30 8.38
C VAL A 210 12.91 -0.85 8.77
N PHE A 211 12.42 -0.64 9.97
CA PHE A 211 12.11 0.70 10.48
C PHE A 211 13.38 1.33 11.05
N MET A 212 13.74 2.51 10.52
CA MET A 212 14.96 3.23 10.84
C MET A 212 14.66 4.55 11.51
N GLN A 213 15.31 4.86 12.62
CA GLN A 213 15.26 6.16 13.27
C GLN A 213 16.67 6.60 13.68
N ASP A 214 17.05 7.83 13.33
CA ASP A 214 18.36 8.39 13.62
C ASP A 214 19.54 7.47 13.19
N GLY A 215 19.40 6.83 12.02
CA GLY A 215 20.37 5.90 11.46
C GLY A 215 20.42 4.52 12.14
N LYS A 216 19.52 4.24 13.09
CA LYS A 216 19.45 2.96 13.81
C LYS A 216 18.18 2.20 13.46
N LYS A 217 18.30 0.88 13.36
CA LYS A 217 17.15 -0.01 13.26
C LYS A 217 16.39 0.00 14.60
N ILE A 218 15.08 0.22 14.53
CA ILE A 218 14.20 0.19 15.71
C ILE A 218 13.27 -1.02 15.69
N TRP A 219 12.68 -1.34 14.52
CA TRP A 219 11.79 -2.48 14.34
C TRP A 219 12.02 -3.17 13.00
N THR A 220 11.44 -4.38 12.87
CA THR A 220 11.25 -5.07 11.60
C THR A 220 9.77 -5.23 11.31
N LEU A 221 9.43 -5.61 10.08
CA LEU A 221 8.06 -5.88 9.68
C LEU A 221 7.42 -6.97 10.52
N GLU A 222 8.13 -8.06 10.83
CA GLU A 222 7.63 -9.14 11.69
C GLU A 222 7.31 -8.64 13.09
N GLN A 223 8.18 -7.81 13.67
CA GLN A 223 7.93 -7.20 14.98
C GLN A 223 6.71 -6.27 14.94
N TYR A 224 6.54 -5.53 13.84
CA TYR A 224 5.39 -4.66 13.66
C TYR A 224 4.08 -5.46 13.50
N LEU A 225 4.12 -6.63 12.87
CA LEU A 225 2.96 -7.46 12.54
C LEU A 225 2.80 -8.69 13.45
N HIS A 226 3.54 -8.78 14.57
CA HIS A 226 3.60 -9.94 15.46
C HIS A 226 2.25 -10.38 16.05
N ASP A 227 1.28 -9.48 16.10
CA ASP A 227 -0.07 -9.69 16.63
C ASP A 227 -1.07 -10.22 15.58
N LEU A 228 -0.63 -10.42 14.33
CA LEU A 228 -1.45 -10.96 13.26
C LEU A 228 -1.33 -12.48 13.15
N PRO A 229 -2.39 -13.17 12.68
CA PRO A 229 -2.35 -14.63 12.50
C PRO A 229 -1.50 -15.07 11.30
N VAL A 230 -1.13 -14.16 10.38
CA VAL A 230 -0.29 -14.44 9.21
C VAL A 230 1.16 -14.25 9.59
N SER A 231 2.01 -15.25 9.28
CA SER A 231 3.46 -15.14 9.46
C SER A 231 4.10 -14.41 8.29
N PHE A 232 5.03 -13.49 8.62
CA PHE A 232 5.88 -12.77 7.66
C PHE A 232 7.36 -13.23 7.72
N GLU A 233 7.62 -14.39 8.33
CA GLU A 233 8.97 -14.98 8.39
C GLU A 233 9.42 -15.58 7.05
N SER A 234 8.47 -15.92 6.18
CA SER A 234 8.74 -16.47 4.85
C SER A 234 7.95 -15.75 3.76
N SER A 235 8.51 -15.76 2.54
CA SER A 235 7.85 -15.20 1.36
C SER A 235 6.58 -15.99 1.01
N PHE A 236 5.54 -15.31 0.50
CA PHE A 236 4.28 -15.92 0.08
C PHE A 236 3.63 -15.21 -1.09
N ILE A 237 2.73 -15.91 -1.78
CA ILE A 237 1.69 -15.33 -2.65
C ILE A 237 0.35 -15.80 -2.10
N MET A 238 -0.57 -14.87 -1.88
CA MET A 238 -1.83 -15.13 -1.19
C MET A 238 -3.00 -14.44 -1.89
N PRO A 239 -4.18 -15.09 -2.01
CA PRO A 239 -5.37 -14.42 -2.52
C PRO A 239 -5.74 -13.21 -1.67
N ALA A 240 -6.15 -12.12 -2.35
CA ALA A 240 -6.49 -10.86 -1.67
C ALA A 240 -7.55 -11.04 -0.58
N HIS A 241 -8.58 -11.87 -0.83
CA HIS A 241 -9.62 -12.11 0.17
C HIS A 241 -9.08 -12.79 1.44
N THR A 242 -8.11 -13.70 1.31
CA THR A 242 -7.49 -14.38 2.45
C THR A 242 -6.68 -13.38 3.28
N ILE A 243 -5.75 -12.67 2.65
CA ILE A 243 -4.88 -11.72 3.37
C ILE A 243 -5.66 -10.54 3.96
N VAL A 244 -6.74 -10.10 3.30
CA VAL A 244 -7.62 -9.05 3.84
C VAL A 244 -8.30 -9.54 5.11
N ASN A 245 -8.89 -10.73 5.11
CA ASN A 245 -9.60 -11.25 6.27
C ASN A 245 -8.66 -11.56 7.46
N GLU A 246 -7.46 -12.03 7.20
CA GLU A 246 -6.55 -12.51 8.23
C GLU A 246 -5.60 -11.44 8.76
N ALA A 247 -5.30 -10.43 7.96
CA ALA A 247 -4.30 -9.42 8.31
C ALA A 247 -4.67 -8.00 7.87
N PHE A 248 -4.89 -7.76 6.59
CA PHE A 248 -4.91 -6.42 6.03
C PHE A 248 -6.11 -5.57 6.47
N ALA A 249 -7.26 -6.20 6.82
CA ALA A 249 -8.40 -5.48 7.42
C ALA A 249 -8.18 -5.12 8.89
N ILE A 250 -7.17 -5.69 9.54
CA ILE A 250 -6.84 -5.47 10.95
C ILE A 250 -5.75 -4.41 11.08
N LYS A 251 -4.73 -4.48 10.21
CA LYS A 251 -3.53 -3.66 10.26
C LYS A 251 -2.99 -3.43 8.86
N ASN A 252 -2.44 -2.24 8.58
CA ASN A 252 -1.75 -2.02 7.32
C ASN A 252 -0.47 -2.87 7.27
N ILE A 253 -0.48 -3.94 6.48
CA ILE A 253 0.65 -4.87 6.34
C ILE A 253 1.74 -4.34 5.41
N VAL A 254 1.47 -3.27 4.67
CA VAL A 254 2.42 -2.53 3.85
C VAL A 254 2.64 -1.16 4.50
N PRO A 255 3.51 -1.07 5.53
CA PRO A 255 3.60 0.08 6.42
C PRO A 255 4.02 1.38 5.71
N ASN A 256 4.67 1.26 4.58
CA ASN A 256 4.98 2.37 3.69
C ASN A 256 5.02 1.93 2.23
N VAL A 257 4.65 2.83 1.33
CA VAL A 257 4.51 2.53 -0.11
C VAL A 257 5.85 2.21 -0.77
N SER A 258 6.96 2.70 -0.25
CA SER A 258 8.29 2.44 -0.79
C SER A 258 8.67 0.96 -0.80
N SER A 259 8.01 0.13 0.04
CA SER A 259 8.25 -1.30 0.10
C SER A 259 7.50 -2.10 -0.97
N ALA A 260 6.62 -1.47 -1.76
CA ALA A 260 5.70 -2.15 -2.66
C ALA A 260 5.85 -1.72 -4.11
N VAL A 261 5.75 -2.71 -5.00
CA VAL A 261 5.56 -2.54 -6.45
C VAL A 261 4.18 -3.10 -6.79
N PHE A 262 3.46 -2.47 -7.71
CA PHE A 262 2.12 -2.88 -8.08
C PHE A 262 1.86 -2.75 -9.58
N ARG A 263 0.83 -3.46 -10.08
CA ARG A 263 0.43 -3.34 -11.49
C ARG A 263 -0.11 -1.97 -11.79
N ASN A 264 0.29 -1.44 -12.93
CA ASN A 264 -0.32 -0.25 -13.49
C ASN A 264 -1.71 -0.64 -14.01
N VAL A 265 -2.73 -0.21 -13.29
CA VAL A 265 -4.14 -0.48 -13.65
C VAL A 265 -4.77 0.65 -14.47
N GLY A 266 -3.92 1.59 -14.95
CA GLY A 266 -4.39 2.78 -15.67
C GLY A 266 -5.07 3.79 -14.73
N ALA A 267 -6.18 4.34 -15.18
CA ALA A 267 -6.91 5.35 -14.41
C ALA A 267 -7.52 4.75 -13.12
N ILE A 268 -7.18 5.35 -11.99
CA ILE A 268 -7.86 5.07 -10.73
C ILE A 268 -9.25 5.73 -10.79
N SER A 269 -10.25 5.05 -10.25
CA SER A 269 -11.61 5.60 -10.26
C SER A 269 -11.68 6.94 -9.51
N ASP A 270 -12.46 7.88 -10.03
CA ASP A 270 -12.64 9.21 -9.43
C ASP A 270 -13.10 9.15 -7.97
N GLU A 271 -13.87 8.10 -7.60
CA GLU A 271 -14.31 7.88 -6.22
C GLU A 271 -13.12 7.61 -5.29
N VAL A 272 -12.20 6.73 -5.69
CA VAL A 272 -11.01 6.39 -4.90
C VAL A 272 -10.07 7.59 -4.84
N THR A 273 -9.83 8.23 -5.98
CA THR A 273 -8.98 9.43 -6.08
C THR A 273 -9.50 10.56 -5.18
N THR A 274 -10.80 10.83 -5.24
CA THR A 274 -11.44 11.86 -4.41
C THR A 274 -11.34 11.55 -2.91
N LEU A 275 -11.44 10.26 -2.53
CA LEU A 275 -11.34 9.86 -1.13
C LEU A 275 -9.90 9.98 -0.62
N TRP A 276 -8.94 9.40 -1.31
CA TRP A 276 -7.57 9.38 -0.81
C TRP A 276 -6.92 10.77 -0.80
N GLU A 277 -7.25 11.66 -1.72
CA GLU A 277 -6.78 13.05 -1.71
C GLU A 277 -7.31 13.86 -0.51
N LYS A 278 -8.45 13.48 0.05
CA LYS A 278 -8.99 14.07 1.28
C LYS A 278 -8.30 13.52 2.53
N MET A 279 -7.71 12.33 2.44
CA MET A 279 -7.05 11.70 3.58
C MET A 279 -5.70 12.34 3.85
N SER A 280 -5.34 12.42 5.12
CA SER A 280 -4.01 12.85 5.56
C SER A 280 -3.16 11.67 6.06
N LEU A 281 -3.81 10.55 6.37
CA LEU A 281 -3.22 9.26 6.76
C LEU A 281 -4.02 8.12 6.15
N CYS A 282 -3.38 6.96 6.02
CA CYS A 282 -4.01 5.70 5.59
C CYS A 282 -4.63 5.72 4.18
N GLY A 283 -4.35 6.74 3.36
CA GLY A 283 -4.80 6.78 1.98
C GLY A 283 -4.12 5.70 1.13
N ASP A 284 -2.88 5.37 1.45
CA ASP A 284 -2.14 4.22 0.93
C ASP A 284 -2.87 2.90 1.21
N TRP A 285 -3.33 2.70 2.43
CA TRP A 285 -4.07 1.49 2.81
C TRP A 285 -5.39 1.34 2.04
N LEU A 286 -6.14 2.43 1.86
CA LEU A 286 -7.33 2.45 1.01
C LEU A 286 -7.00 2.07 -0.43
N PHE A 287 -5.92 2.64 -0.96
CA PHE A 287 -5.45 2.36 -2.32
C PHE A 287 -5.08 0.89 -2.50
N TYR A 288 -4.34 0.29 -1.58
CA TYR A 288 -3.97 -1.12 -1.65
C TYR A 288 -5.19 -2.04 -1.65
N LEU A 289 -6.15 -1.80 -0.76
CA LEU A 289 -7.38 -2.60 -0.69
C LEU A 289 -8.19 -2.52 -1.99
N TRP A 290 -8.23 -1.36 -2.62
CA TRP A 290 -8.85 -1.18 -3.92
C TRP A 290 -8.09 -1.91 -5.03
N LEU A 291 -6.77 -1.79 -5.03
CA LEU A 291 -5.88 -2.33 -6.06
C LEU A 291 -5.90 -3.86 -6.11
N ILE A 292 -5.79 -4.52 -4.93
CA ILE A 292 -5.68 -5.98 -4.86
C ILE A 292 -7.01 -6.71 -5.04
N LYS A 293 -8.11 -5.99 -5.22
CA LYS A 293 -9.44 -6.57 -5.34
C LYS A 293 -9.52 -7.59 -6.48
N GLY A 294 -9.86 -8.84 -6.14
CA GLY A 294 -10.01 -9.94 -7.11
C GLY A 294 -8.71 -10.55 -7.59
N GLY A 295 -7.55 -10.10 -7.08
CA GLY A 295 -6.24 -10.63 -7.40
C GLY A 295 -5.54 -11.30 -6.22
N THR A 296 -4.22 -11.34 -6.30
CA THR A 296 -3.33 -11.86 -5.25
C THR A 296 -2.31 -10.80 -4.84
N ILE A 297 -1.79 -10.94 -3.63
CA ILE A 297 -0.70 -10.16 -3.08
C ILE A 297 0.51 -11.06 -2.83
N SER A 298 1.70 -10.54 -3.12
CA SER A 298 2.96 -11.22 -2.85
C SER A 298 3.75 -10.49 -1.78
N TYR A 299 4.42 -11.24 -0.92
CA TYR A 299 5.41 -10.76 0.04
C TYR A 299 6.73 -11.48 -0.17
N THR A 300 7.85 -10.77 -0.07
CA THR A 300 9.20 -11.34 -0.05
C THR A 300 10.00 -10.82 1.14
N ASN A 301 10.66 -11.75 1.85
CA ASN A 301 11.60 -11.44 2.94
C ASN A 301 13.07 -11.48 2.49
N LYS A 302 13.34 -11.59 1.18
CA LYS A 302 14.69 -11.74 0.64
C LYS A 302 15.44 -10.41 0.46
N VAL A 303 14.72 -9.30 0.50
CA VAL A 303 15.25 -7.94 0.34
C VAL A 303 14.55 -6.99 1.28
N ASN A 304 15.22 -5.88 1.58
CA ASN A 304 14.73 -4.89 2.52
C ASN A 304 14.39 -3.58 1.83
N ASN A 305 13.30 -2.99 2.28
CA ASN A 305 13.04 -1.58 2.22
C ASN A 305 13.33 -0.97 3.60
N TYR A 306 14.00 0.16 3.65
CA TYR A 306 14.35 0.87 4.89
C TYR A 306 13.43 2.08 5.02
N TYR A 307 12.44 1.94 5.90
CA TYR A 307 11.46 2.98 6.21
C TYR A 307 12.00 3.93 7.28
N ARG A 308 12.27 5.18 6.90
CA ARG A 308 12.76 6.19 7.83
C ARG A 308 11.64 6.83 8.62
N ILE A 309 11.87 6.93 9.92
CA ILE A 309 11.04 7.70 10.86
C ILE A 309 11.88 8.88 11.34
N HIS A 310 11.42 10.09 11.06
CA HIS A 310 12.08 11.33 11.46
C HIS A 310 11.06 12.39 11.88
N SER A 311 11.51 13.46 12.53
CA SER A 311 10.65 14.48 13.14
C SER A 311 9.67 15.17 12.16
N LYS A 312 9.97 15.14 10.86
CA LYS A 312 9.14 15.69 9.79
C LYS A 312 8.23 14.65 9.13
N SER A 313 8.32 13.36 9.50
CA SER A 313 7.46 12.31 8.96
C SER A 313 5.99 12.62 9.22
N THR A 314 5.15 12.48 8.20
CA THR A 314 3.71 12.81 8.26
C THR A 314 2.99 12.03 9.36
N SER A 315 3.31 10.74 9.53
CA SER A 315 2.75 9.87 10.56
C SER A 315 3.01 10.38 11.97
N LEU A 316 4.26 10.74 12.29
CA LEU A 316 4.62 11.29 13.63
C LEU A 316 4.01 12.67 13.87
N ARG A 317 3.96 13.52 12.86
CA ARG A 317 3.37 14.85 12.99
C ARG A 317 1.90 14.80 13.37
N ILE A 318 1.15 13.90 12.77
CA ILE A 318 -0.28 13.72 13.03
C ILE A 318 -0.50 13.07 14.39
N GLN A 319 0.30 12.05 14.76
CA GLN A 319 0.23 11.43 16.07
C GLN A 319 0.43 12.45 17.20
N ARG A 320 1.44 13.30 17.10
CA ARG A 320 1.66 14.41 18.07
C ARG A 320 0.45 15.34 18.15
N THR A 321 -0.19 15.67 17.03
CA THR A 321 -1.38 16.55 17.03
C THR A 321 -2.56 15.88 17.75
N LEU A 322 -2.72 14.58 17.63
CA LEU A 322 -3.77 13.80 18.32
C LEU A 322 -3.49 13.72 19.84
N ASP A 323 -2.24 13.48 20.23
CA ASP A 323 -1.83 13.42 21.66
C ASP A 323 -2.07 14.75 22.36
N TYR A 324 -1.76 15.90 21.73
CA TYR A 324 -2.05 17.22 22.28
C TYR A 324 -3.54 17.50 22.44
N SER A 325 -4.40 16.93 21.58
CA SER A 325 -5.86 17.12 21.68
C SER A 325 -6.49 16.29 22.81
N THR A 326 -5.83 15.22 23.25
CA THR A 326 -6.28 14.36 24.37
C THR A 326 -5.83 14.85 25.75
N VAL A 327 -4.75 15.65 25.84
CA VAL A 327 -4.20 16.20 27.10
C VAL A 327 -4.87 17.52 27.50
N SER A 328 -5.62 18.14 26.61
CA SER A 328 -6.31 19.44 26.83
C SER A 328 -7.81 19.32 27.13
N ARG A 329 -8.25 18.15 27.65
CA ARG A 329 -9.62 17.96 28.18
C ARG A 329 -9.61 17.54 29.65
#